data_e63e71c397ef879308d34e86256adb1e
#
_entry.id   e63e71c397ef879308d34e86256adb1e
#
_cell.length_a   1.000
_cell.length_b   1.000
_cell.length_c   1.000
_cell.angle_alpha   90.00
_cell.angle_beta   90.00
_cell.angle_gamma   90.00
#
_symmetry.space_group_name_H-M   'P 1'
#
loop_
_entity.id
_entity.type
_entity.pdbx_description
1 polymer ?
#
loop_
_entity_poly.entity_id
_entity_poly.type
_entity_poly.pdbx_seq_one_letter_code
_entity_poly.pdbx_strand_id
1 'polypeptide(L)'
;EEYFHLHKAQPNSDVDWFAFPITVKDNAPFKRSDICQFFEANKIQTRPYFAGNIMLQPAYSGMIDTAEVINKYPVSRKVTTDTFFLGTSPVINKEKTDYIESILDKFIQGL
;
A
#
# COMPACT_ATOMS: atom_id res chain seq x y z
N GLU A 1 4.92 11.46 -5.26
CA GLU A 1 5.39 11.40 -3.85
C GLU A 1 4.59 12.27 -2.87
N GLU A 2 3.76 13.18 -3.35
CA GLU A 2 3.02 14.10 -2.48
C GLU A 2 2.13 13.36 -1.47
N TYR A 3 1.33 12.40 -1.94
CA TYR A 3 0.36 11.64 -1.15
C TYR A 3 0.81 10.23 -0.74
N PHE A 4 2.02 9.83 -1.12
CA PHE A 4 2.51 8.47 -0.90
C PHE A 4 3.88 8.42 -0.25
N HIS A 5 4.04 7.47 0.66
CA HIS A 5 5.36 6.96 1.05
C HIS A 5 5.70 5.80 0.13
N LEU A 6 6.82 5.93 -0.58
CA LEU A 6 7.41 4.87 -1.38
C LEU A 6 8.63 4.32 -0.64
N HIS A 7 8.83 3.01 -0.73
CA HIS A 7 10.00 2.37 -0.14
C HIS A 7 11.25 2.65 -0.98
N LYS A 8 12.40 2.58 -0.33
CA LYS A 8 13.72 2.72 -0.96
C LYS A 8 14.63 1.61 -0.47
N ALA A 9 15.51 1.12 -1.34
CA ALA A 9 16.57 0.21 -0.93
C ALA A 9 17.45 0.87 0.13
N GLN A 10 17.86 0.10 1.12
CA GLN A 10 18.82 0.57 2.11
C GLN A 10 20.20 0.74 1.46
N PRO A 11 21.04 1.66 1.96
CA PRO A 11 22.42 1.77 1.48
C PRO A 11 23.15 0.41 1.55
N ASN A 12 23.92 0.11 0.52
CA ASN A 12 24.67 -1.15 0.40
C ASN A 12 23.81 -2.42 0.33
N SER A 13 22.56 -2.32 -0.10
CA SER A 13 21.69 -3.47 -0.39
C SER A 13 21.41 -3.58 -1.88
N ASP A 14 21.50 -4.80 -2.40
CA ASP A 14 20.98 -5.20 -3.71
C ASP A 14 19.71 -6.01 -3.46
N VAL A 15 18.56 -5.52 -3.93
CA VAL A 15 17.25 -6.02 -3.51
C VAL A 15 16.46 -6.53 -4.68
N ASP A 16 16.11 -7.81 -4.64
CA ASP A 16 15.07 -8.40 -5.49
C ASP A 16 13.69 -8.13 -4.90
N TRP A 17 13.00 -7.16 -5.48
CA TRP A 17 11.69 -6.73 -4.97
C TRP A 17 10.60 -7.76 -5.25
N PHE A 18 10.07 -8.37 -4.19
CA PHE A 18 8.88 -9.22 -4.27
C PHE A 18 7.61 -8.45 -4.63
N ALA A 19 7.52 -7.21 -4.18
CA ALA A 19 6.35 -6.35 -4.33
C ALA A 19 6.77 -4.87 -4.33
N PHE A 20 5.93 -4.01 -4.87
CA PHE A 20 6.10 -2.56 -4.80
C PHE A 20 5.10 -1.97 -3.80
N PRO A 21 5.46 -1.83 -2.51
CA PRO A 21 4.56 -1.29 -1.50
C PRO A 21 4.40 0.22 -1.63
N ILE A 22 3.15 0.65 -1.46
CA ILE A 22 2.72 2.05 -1.50
C ILE A 22 1.90 2.31 -0.24
N THR A 23 2.28 3.30 0.55
CA THR A 23 1.54 3.69 1.75
C THR A 23 0.92 5.07 1.53
N VAL A 24 -0.38 5.18 1.70
CA VAL A 24 -1.09 6.45 1.63
C VAL A 24 -0.74 7.30 2.85
N LYS A 25 -0.38 8.56 2.63
CA LYS A 25 -0.04 9.51 3.69
C LYS A 25 -1.28 10.06 4.38
N ASP A 26 -1.12 10.56 5.61
CA ASP A 26 -2.23 11.12 6.40
C ASP A 26 -2.81 12.42 5.81
N ASN A 27 -2.02 13.13 5.00
CA ASN A 27 -2.45 14.35 4.29
C ASN A 27 -3.12 14.07 2.94
N ALA A 28 -3.28 12.82 2.54
CA ALA A 28 -3.96 12.50 1.29
C ALA A 28 -5.47 12.77 1.41
N PRO A 29 -6.10 13.38 0.39
CA PRO A 29 -7.55 13.64 0.39
C PRO A 29 -8.39 12.39 0.08
N PHE A 30 -7.79 11.21 0.04
CA PHE A 30 -8.38 9.92 -0.27
C PHE A 30 -7.83 8.82 0.65
N LYS A 31 -8.51 7.68 0.69
CA LYS A 31 -8.09 6.50 1.43
C LYS A 31 -7.44 5.45 0.52
N ARG A 32 -6.74 4.48 1.12
CA ARG A 32 -6.23 3.30 0.38
C ARG A 32 -7.32 2.59 -0.43
N SER A 33 -8.54 2.46 0.14
CA SER A 33 -9.67 1.84 -0.56
C SER A 33 -9.97 2.49 -1.89
N ASP A 34 -9.91 3.81 -1.96
CA ASP A 34 -10.33 4.58 -3.11
C ASP A 34 -9.37 4.38 -4.29
N ILE A 35 -8.06 4.51 -4.02
CA ILE A 35 -7.05 4.26 -5.06
C ILE A 35 -6.98 2.77 -5.45
N CYS A 36 -7.15 1.84 -4.52
CA CYS A 36 -7.17 0.41 -4.85
C CYS A 36 -8.36 0.07 -5.76
N GLN A 37 -9.55 0.56 -5.46
CA GLN A 37 -10.73 0.36 -6.30
C GLN A 37 -10.55 0.97 -7.69
N PHE A 38 -9.94 2.16 -7.76
CA PHE A 38 -9.67 2.81 -9.04
C PHE A 38 -8.66 2.01 -9.88
N PHE A 39 -7.60 1.50 -9.28
CA PHE A 39 -6.61 0.65 -9.95
C PHE A 39 -7.24 -0.66 -10.45
N GLU A 40 -8.01 -1.35 -9.60
CA GLU A 40 -8.69 -2.60 -9.98
C GLU A 40 -9.70 -2.38 -11.13
N ALA A 41 -10.44 -1.27 -11.11
CA ALA A 41 -11.34 -0.89 -12.19
C ALA A 41 -10.59 -0.66 -13.53
N ASN A 42 -9.33 -0.24 -13.45
CA ASN A 42 -8.43 -0.05 -14.58
C ASN A 42 -7.50 -1.24 -14.84
N LYS A 43 -7.85 -2.45 -14.39
CA LYS A 43 -7.11 -3.71 -14.62
C LYS A 43 -5.71 -3.75 -14.01
N ILE A 44 -5.43 -2.93 -13.01
CA ILE A 44 -4.21 -2.98 -12.22
C ILE A 44 -4.52 -3.68 -10.91
N GLN A 45 -4.01 -4.90 -10.75
CA GLN A 45 -4.23 -5.68 -9.53
C GLN A 45 -3.49 -5.07 -8.34
N THR A 46 -4.21 -4.89 -7.24
CA THR A 46 -3.65 -4.46 -5.96
C THR A 46 -3.79 -5.56 -4.90
N ARG A 47 -2.95 -5.51 -3.88
CA ARG A 47 -3.05 -6.41 -2.73
C ARG A 47 -2.79 -5.64 -1.43
N PRO A 48 -3.52 -5.93 -0.34
CA PRO A 48 -3.16 -5.42 0.98
C PRO A 48 -1.79 -5.95 1.39
N TYR A 49 -1.05 -5.18 2.18
CA TYR A 49 0.30 -5.55 2.60
C TYR A 49 0.24 -6.62 3.69
N PHE A 50 0.04 -7.87 3.27
CA PHE A 50 -0.09 -9.07 4.13
C PHE A 50 -1.11 -8.89 5.26
N ALA A 51 -0.79 -9.36 6.45
CA ALA A 51 -1.62 -9.20 7.64
C ALA A 51 -1.51 -7.79 8.26
N GLY A 52 -0.50 -7.00 7.89
CA GLY A 52 -0.17 -5.77 8.61
C GLY A 52 0.16 -6.09 10.08
N ASN A 53 -0.59 -5.53 11.01
CA ASN A 53 -0.51 -5.92 12.41
C ASN A 53 -1.40 -7.15 12.67
N ILE A 54 -0.78 -8.30 12.91
CA ILE A 54 -1.48 -9.57 13.11
C ILE A 54 -2.45 -9.53 14.30
N MET A 55 -2.15 -8.73 15.33
CA MET A 55 -3.01 -8.60 16.52
C MET A 55 -4.33 -7.86 16.24
N LEU A 56 -4.43 -7.19 15.09
CA LEU A 56 -5.66 -6.54 14.62
C LEU A 56 -6.51 -7.46 13.73
N GLN A 57 -6.08 -8.70 13.51
CA GLN A 57 -6.84 -9.66 12.71
C GLN A 57 -7.98 -10.29 13.53
N PRO A 58 -9.10 -10.65 12.88
CA PRO A 58 -10.27 -11.21 13.57
C PRO A 58 -9.99 -12.42 14.46
N ALA A 59 -8.97 -13.22 14.12
CA ALA A 59 -8.57 -14.40 14.91
C ALA A 59 -8.11 -14.05 16.34
N TYR A 60 -7.68 -12.81 16.58
CA TYR A 60 -7.21 -12.33 17.89
C TYR A 60 -8.22 -11.40 18.57
N SER A 61 -9.39 -11.22 17.96
CA SER A 61 -10.49 -10.41 18.51
C SER A 61 -10.93 -10.97 19.87
N GLY A 62 -10.93 -10.10 20.88
CA GLY A 62 -11.27 -10.45 22.27
C GLY A 62 -10.12 -11.02 23.10
N MET A 63 -8.93 -11.26 22.52
CA MET A 63 -7.74 -11.69 23.27
C MET A 63 -6.90 -10.51 23.76
N ILE A 64 -6.98 -9.38 23.05
CA ILE A 64 -6.17 -8.18 23.31
C ILE A 64 -7.04 -6.95 23.11
N ASP A 65 -6.79 -5.90 23.90
CA ASP A 65 -7.42 -4.60 23.69
C ASP A 65 -6.89 -3.99 22.38
N THR A 66 -7.76 -3.90 21.41
CA THR A 66 -7.47 -3.33 20.08
C THR A 66 -6.97 -1.88 20.18
N ALA A 67 -7.53 -1.09 21.10
CA ALA A 67 -7.10 0.31 21.28
C ALA A 67 -5.68 0.40 21.84
N GLU A 68 -5.31 -0.49 22.76
CA GLU A 68 -3.94 -0.57 23.27
C GLU A 68 -2.96 -0.93 22.15
N VAL A 69 -3.26 -1.94 21.33
CA VAL A 69 -2.43 -2.36 20.19
C VAL A 69 -2.25 -1.21 19.18
N ILE A 70 -3.32 -0.52 18.84
CA ILE A 70 -3.29 0.61 17.91
C ILE A 70 -2.36 1.73 18.42
N ASN A 71 -2.46 2.07 19.70
CA ASN A 71 -1.68 3.14 20.30
C ASN A 71 -0.21 2.76 20.47
N LYS A 72 0.06 1.51 20.85
CA LYS A 72 1.41 1.01 21.10
C LYS A 72 2.21 0.79 19.81
N TYR A 73 1.55 0.45 18.70
CA TYR A 73 2.18 0.11 17.43
C TYR A 73 1.63 0.94 16.26
N PRO A 74 1.80 2.27 16.26
CA PRO A 74 1.18 3.15 15.27
C PRO A 74 1.68 2.90 13.84
N VAL A 75 2.96 2.57 13.66
CA VAL A 75 3.53 2.26 12.34
C VAL A 75 2.93 0.97 11.78
N SER A 76 2.86 -0.08 12.59
CA SER A 76 2.26 -1.35 12.20
C SER A 76 0.76 -1.21 11.90
N ARG A 77 0.04 -0.36 12.66
CA ARG A 77 -1.34 0.01 12.34
C ARG A 77 -1.42 0.68 10.98
N LYS A 78 -0.57 1.68 10.72
CA LYS A 78 -0.57 2.40 9.44
C LYS A 78 -0.31 1.46 8.26
N VAL A 79 0.61 0.53 8.40
CA VAL A 79 0.82 -0.52 7.40
C VAL A 79 -0.46 -1.34 7.17
N THR A 80 -1.19 -1.69 8.21
CA THR A 80 -2.45 -2.45 8.11
C THR A 80 -3.53 -1.69 7.37
N THR A 81 -3.69 -0.39 7.64
CA THR A 81 -4.80 0.41 7.12
C THR A 81 -4.51 1.09 5.79
N ASP A 82 -3.27 1.53 5.57
CA ASP A 82 -2.94 2.50 4.52
C ASP A 82 -1.96 1.97 3.47
N THR A 83 -1.40 0.75 3.66
CA THR A 83 -0.45 0.17 2.72
C THR A 83 -1.10 -0.89 1.83
N PHE A 84 -0.82 -0.82 0.55
CA PHE A 84 -1.09 -1.85 -0.45
C PHE A 84 0.16 -2.07 -1.30
N PHE A 85 0.18 -3.08 -2.14
CA PHE A 85 1.28 -3.28 -3.06
C PHE A 85 0.83 -3.65 -4.47
N LEU A 86 1.67 -3.33 -5.43
CA LEU A 86 1.61 -3.79 -6.81
C LEU A 86 2.62 -4.93 -7.03
N GLY A 87 2.32 -5.81 -7.96
CA GLY A 87 3.23 -6.89 -8.32
C GLY A 87 4.48 -6.39 -9.06
N THR A 88 5.59 -7.09 -8.88
CA THR A 88 6.89 -6.80 -9.50
C THR A 88 7.36 -7.95 -10.40
N SER A 89 6.42 -8.67 -11.01
CA SER A 89 6.71 -9.78 -11.91
C SER A 89 7.61 -9.32 -13.08
N PRO A 90 8.56 -10.17 -13.54
CA PRO A 90 9.42 -9.89 -14.71
C PRO A 90 8.64 -9.58 -16.01
N VAL A 91 7.36 -9.89 -16.08
CA VAL A 91 6.50 -9.53 -17.23
C VAL A 91 6.03 -8.08 -17.20
N ILE A 92 6.31 -7.33 -16.12
CA ILE A 92 6.03 -5.90 -16.03
C ILE A 92 7.16 -5.15 -16.73
N ASN A 93 6.90 -4.78 -17.97
CA ASN A 93 7.81 -4.01 -18.81
C ASN A 93 7.50 -2.51 -18.75
N LYS A 94 8.27 -1.72 -19.51
CA LYS A 94 8.08 -0.27 -19.56
C LYS A 94 6.65 0.16 -19.96
N GLU A 95 6.05 -0.49 -20.93
CA GLU A 95 4.68 -0.18 -21.37
C GLU A 95 3.67 -0.30 -20.22
N LYS A 96 3.81 -1.36 -19.40
CA LYS A 96 2.94 -1.59 -18.24
C LYS A 96 3.19 -0.58 -17.13
N THR A 97 4.44 -0.21 -16.88
CA THR A 97 4.75 0.84 -15.89
C THR A 97 4.23 2.19 -16.35
N ASP A 98 4.38 2.55 -17.62
CA ASP A 98 3.84 3.79 -18.19
C ASP A 98 2.31 3.82 -18.09
N TYR A 99 1.65 2.67 -18.29
CA TYR A 99 0.20 2.54 -18.08
C TYR A 99 -0.18 2.77 -16.61
N ILE A 100 0.53 2.15 -15.66
CA ILE A 100 0.26 2.34 -14.22
C ILE A 100 0.42 3.82 -13.84
N GLU A 101 1.48 4.47 -14.30
CA GLU A 101 1.70 5.90 -14.09
C GLU A 101 0.54 6.74 -14.65
N SER A 102 0.11 6.46 -15.88
CA SER A 102 -1.00 7.18 -16.50
C SER A 102 -2.32 7.04 -15.75
N ILE A 103 -2.57 5.88 -15.15
CA ILE A 103 -3.78 5.63 -14.34
C ILE A 103 -3.66 6.34 -12.99
N LEU A 104 -2.47 6.34 -12.38
CA LEU A 104 -2.22 7.09 -11.16
C LEU A 104 -2.43 8.59 -11.36
N ASP A 105 -1.90 9.15 -12.46
CA ASP A 105 -2.07 10.56 -12.81
C ASP A 105 -3.56 10.92 -12.99
N LYS A 106 -4.32 10.08 -13.68
CA LYS A 106 -5.78 10.27 -13.83
C LYS A 106 -6.50 10.26 -12.48
N PHE A 107 -6.09 9.38 -11.56
CA PHE A 107 -6.66 9.36 -10.21
C PHE A 107 -6.39 10.69 -9.48
N ILE A 108 -5.14 11.13 -9.50
CA ILE A 108 -4.73 12.38 -8.81
C ILE A 108 -5.39 13.62 -9.43
N GLN A 109 -5.53 13.67 -10.76
CA GLN A 109 -6.20 14.78 -11.45
C GLN A 109 -7.72 14.83 -11.21
N GLY A 110 -8.30 13.72 -10.79
CA GLY A 110 -9.73 13.61 -10.48
C GLY A 110 -10.10 13.93 -9.03
N LEU A 111 -9.11 14.27 -8.18
CA LEU A 111 -9.32 14.66 -6.79
C LEU A 111 -9.76 16.11 -6.68
#